data_60d45687ec2d73458029626a194fb42d
#
_entry.id   60d45687ec2d73458029626a194fb42d
#
_cell.length_a   1.000
_cell.length_b   1.000
_cell.length_c   1.000
_cell.angle_alpha   90.00
_cell.angle_beta   90.00
_cell.angle_gamma   90.00
#
_symmetry.space_group_name_H-M   'P 1'
#
loop_
_entity.id
_entity.type
_entity.pdbx_description
1 polymer ?
#
loop_
_entity_poly.entity_id
_entity_poly.type
_entity_poly.pdbx_seq_one_letter_code
_entity_poly.pdbx_strand_id
1 'polypeptide(L)'
;MPRSDTMKSVSVMEEEQPDSRVQELHAVLTPLLPIRRQRLSRAERQLRQAELALRQTEAALHAQQAQLAQLQATWQQQRDTFLREALGKTQTLETLKNQLEQEQHHIRQIQAQVLLCTDWQQQYLSQQQHVRQARETARLCQKAVEKLEFLLTTYQEAI
;
A
#
# COMPACT_ATOMS: atom_id res chain seq x y z
N MET A 1 -75.02 3.50 12.77
CA MET A 1 -73.95 4.28 12.14
C MET A 1 -72.65 3.47 12.14
N PRO A 2 -72.43 2.70 11.08
CA PRO A 2 -71.25 1.81 11.07
C PRO A 2 -69.97 2.45 10.53
N ARG A 3 -69.95 3.76 10.20
CA ARG A 3 -68.76 4.39 9.56
C ARG A 3 -67.65 4.85 10.54
N SER A 4 -67.95 4.99 11.84
CA SER A 4 -66.94 5.45 12.82
C SER A 4 -66.07 4.31 13.36
N ASP A 5 -66.53 3.07 13.35
CA ASP A 5 -65.75 1.93 13.86
C ASP A 5 -64.74 1.40 12.83
N THR A 6 -65.04 1.58 11.52
CA THR A 6 -64.09 1.21 10.47
C THR A 6 -62.90 2.18 10.38
N MET A 7 -63.06 3.45 10.69
CA MET A 7 -61.97 4.43 10.71
C MET A 7 -61.00 4.22 11.89
N LYS A 8 -61.49 3.78 13.04
CA LYS A 8 -60.63 3.49 14.24
C LYS A 8 -59.73 2.28 14.02
N SER A 9 -60.22 1.24 13.33
CA SER A 9 -59.40 0.06 13.06
C SER A 9 -58.34 0.31 12.02
N VAL A 10 -58.57 1.16 11.00
CA VAL A 10 -57.58 1.57 10.01
C VAL A 10 -56.50 2.45 10.64
N SER A 11 -56.86 3.34 11.57
CA SER A 11 -55.87 4.16 12.30
C SER A 11 -54.92 3.33 13.16
N VAL A 12 -55.41 2.28 13.83
CA VAL A 12 -54.64 1.37 14.66
C VAL A 12 -53.67 0.53 13.78
N MET A 13 -54.08 0.10 12.59
CA MET A 13 -53.23 -0.61 11.66
C MET A 13 -52.13 0.28 11.08
N GLU A 14 -52.36 1.56 10.83
CA GLU A 14 -51.35 2.50 10.37
C GLU A 14 -50.29 2.79 11.45
N GLU A 15 -50.63 2.78 12.71
CA GLU A 15 -49.70 2.98 13.84
C GLU A 15 -48.82 1.76 14.12
N GLU A 16 -49.30 0.53 13.84
CA GLU A 16 -48.50 -0.71 14.00
C GLU A 16 -47.52 -0.97 12.85
N GLN A 17 -47.77 -0.48 11.64
CA GLN A 17 -46.92 -0.71 10.44
C GLN A 17 -45.51 -0.15 10.58
N PRO A 18 -45.24 1.05 11.13
CA PRO A 18 -43.86 1.56 11.23
C PRO A 18 -42.95 0.70 12.15
N ASP A 19 -43.45 0.18 13.24
CA ASP A 19 -42.69 -0.64 14.19
C ASP A 19 -42.37 -2.01 13.58
N SER A 20 -43.29 -2.59 12.83
CA SER A 20 -43.08 -3.85 12.11
C SER A 20 -42.00 -3.70 11.03
N ARG A 21 -41.99 -2.60 10.28
CA ARG A 21 -40.95 -2.30 9.26
C ARG A 21 -39.58 -2.11 9.90
N VAL A 22 -39.50 -1.42 11.04
CA VAL A 22 -38.24 -1.22 11.76
C VAL A 22 -37.68 -2.56 12.24
N GLN A 23 -38.53 -3.45 12.78
CA GLN A 23 -38.14 -4.80 13.18
C GLN A 23 -37.66 -5.64 11.99
N GLU A 24 -38.36 -5.59 10.86
CA GLU A 24 -37.97 -6.27 9.62
C GLU A 24 -36.60 -5.78 9.11
N LEU A 25 -36.38 -4.46 9.08
CA LEU A 25 -35.11 -3.87 8.68
C LEU A 25 -33.98 -4.30 9.60
N HIS A 26 -34.22 -4.27 10.92
CA HIS A 26 -33.22 -4.73 11.90
C HIS A 26 -32.87 -6.21 11.67
N ALA A 27 -33.86 -7.06 11.45
CA ALA A 27 -33.65 -8.50 11.19
C ALA A 27 -32.88 -8.76 9.88
N VAL A 28 -33.11 -7.93 8.85
CA VAL A 28 -32.41 -8.05 7.56
C VAL A 28 -30.96 -7.52 7.65
N LEU A 29 -30.74 -6.42 8.39
CA LEU A 29 -29.44 -5.78 8.49
C LEU A 29 -28.48 -6.46 9.47
N THR A 30 -29.00 -7.09 10.52
CA THR A 30 -28.19 -7.74 11.57
C THR A 30 -27.20 -8.77 10.99
N PRO A 31 -27.57 -9.67 10.07
CA PRO A 31 -26.62 -10.63 9.49
C PRO A 31 -25.51 -10.01 8.63
N LEU A 32 -25.69 -8.76 8.19
CA LEU A 32 -24.68 -8.06 7.39
C LEU A 32 -23.49 -7.59 8.22
N LEU A 33 -23.68 -7.38 9.53
CA LEU A 33 -22.62 -6.87 10.39
C LEU A 33 -21.41 -7.82 10.48
N PRO A 34 -21.56 -9.13 10.73
CA PRO A 34 -20.43 -10.05 10.70
C PRO A 34 -19.71 -10.07 9.36
N ILE A 35 -20.45 -10.00 8.26
CA ILE A 35 -19.89 -9.97 6.90
C ILE A 35 -19.04 -8.72 6.71
N ARG A 36 -19.54 -7.56 7.07
CA ARG A 36 -18.79 -6.29 6.97
C ARG A 36 -17.57 -6.26 7.89
N ARG A 37 -17.67 -6.80 9.10
CA ARG A 37 -16.54 -6.94 10.02
C ARG A 37 -15.46 -7.88 9.46
N GLN A 38 -15.87 -8.96 8.80
CA GLN A 38 -14.94 -9.87 8.15
C GLN A 38 -14.21 -9.20 6.98
N ARG A 39 -14.93 -8.41 6.19
CA ARG A 39 -14.33 -7.62 5.10
C ARG A 39 -13.34 -6.59 5.63
N LEU A 40 -13.67 -5.93 6.73
CA LEU A 40 -12.77 -4.98 7.40
C LEU A 40 -11.51 -5.70 7.87
N SER A 41 -11.64 -6.80 8.56
CA SER A 41 -10.52 -7.60 9.05
C SER A 41 -9.59 -8.05 7.91
N ARG A 42 -10.18 -8.47 6.79
CA ARG A 42 -9.43 -8.82 5.58
C ARG A 42 -8.71 -7.62 4.98
N ALA A 43 -9.37 -6.47 4.89
CA ALA A 43 -8.79 -5.23 4.37
C ALA A 43 -7.63 -4.74 5.25
N GLU A 44 -7.76 -4.84 6.57
CA GLU A 44 -6.70 -4.49 7.53
C GLU A 44 -5.48 -5.42 7.38
N ARG A 45 -5.71 -6.72 7.19
CA ARG A 45 -4.61 -7.68 6.93
C ARG A 45 -3.91 -7.37 5.62
N GLN A 46 -4.65 -7.05 4.56
CA GLN A 46 -4.09 -6.66 3.27
C GLN A 46 -3.27 -5.38 3.38
N LEU A 47 -3.73 -4.41 4.18
CA LEU A 47 -2.98 -3.18 4.45
C LEU A 47 -1.66 -3.48 5.17
N ARG A 48 -1.68 -4.32 6.21
CA ARG A 48 -0.45 -4.70 6.92
C ARG A 48 0.54 -5.42 6.01
N GLN A 49 0.06 -6.30 5.14
CA GLN A 49 0.90 -6.99 4.15
C GLN A 49 1.51 -6.02 3.14
N ALA A 50 0.72 -5.06 2.66
CA ALA A 50 1.20 -4.03 1.74
C ALA A 50 2.25 -3.12 2.39
N GLU A 51 2.04 -2.73 3.65
CA GLU A 51 3.01 -1.93 4.42
C GLU A 51 4.31 -2.70 4.67
N LEU A 52 4.23 -3.99 4.97
CA LEU A 52 5.41 -4.84 5.10
C LEU A 52 6.19 -4.95 3.79
N ALA A 53 5.49 -5.18 2.68
CA ALA A 53 6.09 -5.22 1.35
C ALA A 53 6.77 -3.90 0.99
N LEU A 54 6.16 -2.76 1.35
CA LEU A 54 6.74 -1.43 1.14
C LEU A 54 8.05 -1.27 1.91
N ARG A 55 8.08 -1.66 3.20
CA ARG A 55 9.30 -1.59 4.02
C ARG A 55 10.41 -2.47 3.45
N GLN A 56 10.08 -3.67 2.98
CA GLN A 56 11.06 -4.59 2.37
C GLN A 56 11.62 -4.01 1.07
N THR A 57 10.76 -3.42 0.23
CA THR A 57 11.17 -2.79 -1.03
C THR A 57 12.03 -1.55 -0.76
N GLU A 58 11.70 -0.74 0.24
CA GLU A 58 12.48 0.41 0.66
C GLU A 58 13.87 -0.01 1.13
N ALA A 59 13.96 -1.05 1.95
CA ALA A 59 15.24 -1.58 2.43
C ALA A 59 16.10 -2.10 1.27
N ALA A 60 15.49 -2.81 0.31
CA ALA A 60 16.19 -3.29 -0.88
C ALA A 60 16.68 -2.13 -1.75
N LEU A 61 15.86 -1.09 -1.94
CA LEU A 61 16.25 0.12 -2.68
C LEU A 61 17.45 0.81 -2.03
N HIS A 62 17.42 1.01 -0.72
CA HIS A 62 18.52 1.62 0.03
C HIS A 62 19.79 0.79 -0.07
N ALA A 63 19.69 -0.54 0.02
CA ALA A 63 20.84 -1.44 -0.14
C ALA A 63 21.47 -1.33 -1.53
N GLN A 64 20.66 -1.25 -2.59
CA GLN A 64 21.14 -1.09 -3.95
C GLN A 64 21.75 0.29 -4.21
N GLN A 65 21.18 1.33 -3.64
CA GLN A 65 21.75 2.68 -3.70
C GLN A 65 23.09 2.77 -2.96
N ALA A 66 23.22 2.11 -1.82
CA ALA A 66 24.49 2.01 -1.09
C ALA A 66 25.54 1.25 -1.91
N GLN A 67 25.16 0.17 -2.59
CA GLN A 67 26.02 -0.59 -3.50
C GLN A 67 26.52 0.28 -4.65
N LEU A 68 25.63 1.07 -5.24
CA LEU A 68 25.99 2.01 -6.30
C LEU A 68 27.01 3.04 -5.81
N ALA A 69 26.78 3.64 -4.64
CA ALA A 69 27.67 4.60 -4.05
C ALA A 69 29.06 4.00 -3.79
N GLN A 70 29.09 2.75 -3.32
CA GLN A 70 30.35 2.02 -3.08
C GLN A 70 31.11 1.74 -4.39
N LEU A 71 30.42 1.31 -5.45
CA LEU A 71 31.03 1.09 -6.76
C LEU A 71 31.63 2.38 -7.33
N GLN A 72 30.91 3.47 -7.22
CA GLN A 72 31.38 4.79 -7.65
C GLN A 72 32.60 5.25 -6.86
N ALA A 73 32.57 5.08 -5.54
CA ALA A 73 33.69 5.45 -4.67
C ALA A 73 34.95 4.60 -4.95
N THR A 74 34.76 3.29 -5.13
CA THR A 74 35.87 2.37 -5.48
C THR A 74 36.49 2.73 -6.81
N TRP A 75 35.67 3.01 -7.82
CA TRP A 75 36.17 3.42 -9.14
C TRP A 75 36.92 4.75 -9.06
N GLN A 76 36.38 5.73 -8.35
CA GLN A 76 37.05 7.03 -8.16
C GLN A 76 38.40 6.88 -7.48
N GLN A 77 38.48 6.05 -6.43
CA GLN A 77 39.71 5.79 -5.70
C GLN A 77 40.76 5.10 -6.57
N GLN A 78 40.37 4.10 -7.35
CA GLN A 78 41.27 3.39 -8.26
C GLN A 78 41.80 4.31 -9.35
N ARG A 79 40.96 5.16 -9.88
CA ARG A 79 41.33 6.16 -10.88
C ARG A 79 42.34 7.17 -10.33
N ASP A 80 42.07 7.70 -9.14
CA ASP A 80 42.96 8.65 -8.46
C ASP A 80 44.31 8.02 -8.14
N THR A 81 44.34 6.78 -7.70
CA THR A 81 45.56 6.03 -7.41
C THR A 81 46.38 5.84 -8.69
N PHE A 82 45.74 5.44 -9.79
CA PHE A 82 46.41 5.27 -11.10
C PHE A 82 46.99 6.60 -11.56
N LEU A 83 46.25 7.70 -11.51
CA LEU A 83 46.74 9.02 -11.93
C LEU A 83 47.93 9.49 -11.10
N ARG A 84 47.93 9.25 -9.79
CA ARG A 84 49.06 9.59 -8.92
C ARG A 84 50.31 8.77 -9.24
N GLU A 85 50.16 7.46 -9.47
CA GLU A 85 51.25 6.56 -9.81
C GLU A 85 51.82 6.82 -11.24
N ALA A 86 50.95 7.24 -12.18
CA ALA A 86 51.31 7.54 -13.53
C ALA A 86 52.00 8.91 -13.71
N LEU A 87 51.88 9.80 -12.74
CA LEU A 87 52.38 11.19 -12.83
C LEU A 87 53.91 11.21 -12.93
N GLY A 88 54.45 11.74 -14.03
CA GLY A 88 55.88 11.85 -14.26
C GLY A 88 56.59 10.54 -14.67
N LYS A 89 55.85 9.44 -14.86
CA LYS A 89 56.38 8.15 -15.27
C LYS A 89 55.96 7.81 -16.70
N THR A 90 56.86 7.17 -17.44
CA THR A 90 56.55 6.60 -18.75
C THR A 90 55.77 5.31 -18.55
N GLN A 91 54.55 5.24 -19.07
CA GLN A 91 53.70 4.05 -19.02
C GLN A 91 53.88 3.22 -20.31
N THR A 92 53.88 1.89 -20.18
CA THR A 92 53.86 1.00 -21.32
C THR A 92 52.46 1.02 -21.98
N LEU A 93 52.39 0.75 -23.27
CA LEU A 93 51.14 0.62 -24.01
C LEU A 93 50.21 -0.43 -23.38
N GLU A 94 50.82 -1.56 -22.94
CA GLU A 94 50.09 -2.65 -22.29
C GLU A 94 49.42 -2.19 -20.96
N THR A 95 50.16 -1.43 -20.12
CA THR A 95 49.64 -0.88 -18.88
C THR A 95 48.46 0.08 -19.11
N LEU A 96 48.56 0.95 -20.13
CA LEU A 96 47.49 1.86 -20.51
C LEU A 96 46.27 1.10 -21.05
N LYS A 97 46.51 0.06 -21.85
CA LYS A 97 45.44 -0.80 -22.38
C LYS A 97 44.68 -1.52 -21.24
N ASN A 98 45.40 -2.09 -20.29
CA ASN A 98 44.82 -2.75 -19.14
C ASN A 98 43.98 -1.77 -18.28
N GLN A 99 44.47 -0.55 -18.06
CA GLN A 99 43.75 0.49 -17.35
C GLN A 99 42.45 0.87 -18.06
N LEU A 100 42.49 1.01 -19.38
CA LEU A 100 41.30 1.30 -20.17
C LEU A 100 40.26 0.19 -20.07
N GLU A 101 40.69 -1.07 -20.13
CA GLU A 101 39.81 -2.22 -19.96
C GLU A 101 39.16 -2.26 -18.56
N GLN A 102 39.95 -1.94 -17.52
CA GLN A 102 39.42 -1.84 -16.15
C GLN A 102 38.38 -0.70 -16.02
N GLU A 103 38.65 0.46 -16.59
CA GLU A 103 37.70 1.57 -16.60
C GLU A 103 36.38 1.19 -17.27
N GLN A 104 36.46 0.53 -18.44
CA GLN A 104 35.29 0.06 -19.16
C GLN A 104 34.49 -0.95 -18.35
N HIS A 105 35.19 -1.86 -17.65
CA HIS A 105 34.52 -2.82 -16.75
C HIS A 105 33.80 -2.13 -15.62
N HIS A 106 34.40 -1.15 -14.93
CA HIS A 106 33.79 -0.39 -13.89
C HIS A 106 32.58 0.42 -14.36
N ILE A 107 32.70 1.03 -15.53
CA ILE A 107 31.58 1.79 -16.13
C ILE A 107 30.39 0.87 -16.40
N ARG A 108 30.62 -0.33 -16.92
CA ARG A 108 29.56 -1.32 -17.15
C ARG A 108 28.91 -1.78 -15.86
N GLN A 109 29.71 -2.01 -14.81
CA GLN A 109 29.18 -2.38 -13.49
C GLN A 109 28.31 -1.27 -12.92
N ILE A 110 28.74 -0.02 -13.00
CA ILE A 110 27.99 1.13 -12.50
C ILE A 110 26.69 1.29 -13.31
N GLN A 111 26.75 1.17 -14.63
CA GLN A 111 25.55 1.26 -15.48
C GLN A 111 24.53 0.17 -15.14
N ALA A 112 24.99 -1.08 -14.94
CA ALA A 112 24.11 -2.18 -14.52
C ALA A 112 23.49 -1.92 -13.16
N GLN A 113 24.26 -1.37 -12.22
CA GLN A 113 23.77 -1.04 -10.88
C GLN A 113 22.78 0.11 -10.91
N VAL A 114 22.99 1.12 -11.76
CA VAL A 114 22.03 2.22 -11.96
C VAL A 114 20.68 1.68 -12.47
N LEU A 115 20.70 0.76 -13.44
CA LEU A 115 19.47 0.14 -13.94
C LEU A 115 18.76 -0.65 -12.84
N LEU A 116 19.52 -1.38 -12.03
CA LEU A 116 18.95 -2.12 -10.89
C LEU A 116 18.32 -1.19 -9.86
N CYS A 117 18.97 -0.07 -9.54
CA CYS A 117 18.39 0.96 -8.66
C CYS A 117 17.12 1.56 -9.25
N THR A 118 17.08 1.80 -10.55
CA THR A 118 15.89 2.31 -11.23
C THR A 118 14.72 1.33 -11.12
N ASP A 119 14.98 0.04 -11.32
CA ASP A 119 13.95 -1.00 -11.18
C ASP A 119 13.39 -1.05 -9.74
N TRP A 120 14.25 -1.01 -8.73
CA TRP A 120 13.82 -0.97 -7.34
C TRP A 120 13.06 0.31 -7.00
N GLN A 121 13.46 1.44 -7.58
CA GLN A 121 12.73 2.71 -7.43
C GLN A 121 11.30 2.60 -7.98
N GLN A 122 11.14 1.97 -9.15
CA GLN A 122 9.82 1.74 -9.73
C GLN A 122 8.98 0.81 -8.88
N GLN A 123 9.57 -0.26 -8.37
CA GLN A 123 8.88 -1.18 -7.44
C GLN A 123 8.46 -0.47 -6.15
N TYR A 124 9.30 0.38 -5.60
CA TYR A 124 8.99 1.17 -4.43
C TYR A 124 7.78 2.09 -4.67
N LEU A 125 7.75 2.80 -5.80
CA LEU A 125 6.62 3.66 -6.17
C LEU A 125 5.33 2.86 -6.36
N SER A 126 5.43 1.67 -6.97
CA SER A 126 4.30 0.76 -7.14
C SER A 126 3.77 0.27 -5.78
N GLN A 127 4.65 -0.09 -4.85
CA GLN A 127 4.25 -0.51 -3.51
C GLN A 127 3.64 0.63 -2.70
N GLN A 128 4.11 1.85 -2.84
CA GLN A 128 3.47 3.03 -2.24
C GLN A 128 2.02 3.18 -2.72
N GLN A 129 1.79 2.97 -4.01
CA GLN A 129 0.45 3.01 -4.59
C GLN A 129 -0.44 1.92 -4.02
N HIS A 130 0.07 0.69 -3.88
CA HIS A 130 -0.65 -0.42 -3.26
C HIS A 130 -1.03 -0.12 -1.80
N VAL A 131 -0.13 0.47 -1.03
CA VAL A 131 -0.41 0.88 0.35
C VAL A 131 -1.53 1.92 0.40
N ARG A 132 -1.49 2.91 -0.48
CA ARG A 132 -2.55 3.95 -0.56
C ARG A 132 -3.91 3.33 -0.86
N GLN A 133 -3.96 2.42 -1.82
CA GLN A 133 -5.19 1.72 -2.19
C GLN A 133 -5.70 0.83 -1.05
N ALA A 134 -4.82 0.07 -0.41
CA ALA A 134 -5.18 -0.79 0.71
C ALA A 134 -5.67 0.03 1.91
N ARG A 135 -5.05 1.17 2.17
CA ARG A 135 -5.47 2.10 3.24
C ARG A 135 -6.85 2.68 2.97
N GLU A 136 -7.11 3.08 1.73
CA GLU A 136 -8.43 3.59 1.33
C GLU A 136 -9.50 2.50 1.42
N THR A 137 -9.20 1.27 1.00
CA THR A 137 -10.12 0.13 1.11
C THR A 137 -10.44 -0.16 2.58
N ALA A 138 -9.44 -0.19 3.45
CA ALA A 138 -9.64 -0.39 4.89
C ALA A 138 -10.50 0.72 5.50
N ARG A 139 -10.25 1.98 5.11
CA ARG A 139 -11.03 3.13 5.55
C ARG A 139 -12.50 3.01 5.15
N LEU A 140 -12.78 2.63 3.92
CA LEU A 140 -14.14 2.43 3.42
C LEU A 140 -14.84 1.27 4.13
N CYS A 141 -14.14 0.18 4.37
CA CYS A 141 -14.67 -0.96 5.12
C CYS A 141 -14.98 -0.56 6.58
N GLN A 142 -14.12 0.22 7.20
CA GLN A 142 -14.34 0.75 8.56
C GLN A 142 -15.60 1.62 8.62
N LYS A 143 -15.75 2.54 7.67
CA LYS A 143 -16.95 3.38 7.57
C LYS A 143 -18.22 2.56 7.36
N ALA A 144 -18.14 1.50 6.54
CA ALA A 144 -19.28 0.63 6.29
C ALA A 144 -19.73 -0.11 7.56
N VAL A 145 -18.79 -0.57 8.39
CA VAL A 145 -19.07 -1.19 9.69
C VAL A 145 -19.70 -0.17 10.62
N GLU A 146 -19.09 0.99 10.79
CA GLU A 146 -19.58 2.05 11.70
C GLU A 146 -20.98 2.51 11.32
N LYS A 147 -21.25 2.69 10.03
CA LYS A 147 -22.56 3.08 9.52
C LYS A 147 -23.63 2.03 9.85
N LEU A 148 -23.30 0.75 9.67
CA LEU A 148 -24.23 -0.33 9.97
C LEU A 148 -24.47 -0.46 11.48
N GLU A 149 -23.42 -0.37 12.29
CA GLU A 149 -23.54 -0.35 13.76
C GLU A 149 -24.44 0.77 14.23
N PHE A 150 -24.26 1.97 13.68
CA PHE A 150 -25.11 3.13 13.98
C PHE A 150 -26.57 2.88 13.63
N LEU A 151 -26.84 2.37 12.43
CA LEU A 151 -28.21 2.05 11.98
C LEU A 151 -28.85 0.99 12.85
N LEU A 152 -28.12 -0.08 13.20
CA LEU A 152 -28.64 -1.14 14.05
C LEU A 152 -28.94 -0.64 15.47
N THR A 153 -28.07 0.19 16.04
CA THR A 153 -28.29 0.81 17.34
C THR A 153 -29.52 1.72 17.32
N THR A 154 -29.66 2.54 16.28
CA THR A 154 -30.81 3.43 16.11
C THR A 154 -32.11 2.63 15.98
N TYR A 155 -32.13 1.56 15.19
CA TYR A 155 -33.32 0.71 15.03
C TYR A 155 -33.64 -0.09 16.29
N GLN A 156 -32.62 -0.52 17.03
CA GLN A 156 -32.82 -1.19 18.32
C GLN A 156 -33.43 -0.28 19.35
N GLU A 157 -33.04 0.98 19.43
CA GLU A 157 -33.63 1.98 20.32
C GLU A 157 -35.07 2.30 19.94
N ALA A 158 -35.43 2.22 18.64
CA ALA A 158 -36.78 2.45 18.15
C ALA A 158 -37.74 1.28 18.40
N ILE A 159 -37.23 0.08 18.66
CA ILE A 159 -38.01 -1.11 18.98
C ILE A 159 -38.39 -1.12 20.47
#